data_847e97ef082c8fb1865f21af1f33a35a
#
_entry.id   847e97ef082c8fb1865f21af1f33a35a
#
_cell.length_a   1.000
_cell.length_b   1.000
_cell.length_c   1.000
_cell.angle_alpha   90.00
_cell.angle_beta   90.00
_cell.angle_gamma   90.00
#
_symmetry.space_group_name_H-M   'P 1'
#
loop_
_entity.id
_entity.type
_entity.pdbx_description
1 polymer ?
#
loop_
_entity_poly.entity_id
_entity_poly.type
_entity_poly.pdbx_seq_one_letter_code
_entity_poly.pdbx_strand_id
1 'polypeptide(L)'
;MDRRVKKKDNDDTSGKERPTLKTLAFMTGLGVTTVSRALKDAPEIGAETRRRVQLVAKQIGYRPNRAGVRLRTGKTNVISLVLNTEHELMSFVSDIIYGVTEVIADTPYHLIVTPYSRSQDPLDPVRYLVETGSADGVIISRTQPNDPRARY
;
A
#
# COMPACT_ATOMS: atom_id res chain seq x y z
N MET A 1 -1.16 -13.43 -56.84
CA MET A 1 -0.83 -14.33 -55.72
C MET A 1 0.14 -13.59 -54.79
N ASP A 2 -0.42 -12.87 -53.85
CA ASP A 2 0.36 -12.00 -52.93
C ASP A 2 0.24 -12.59 -51.50
N ARG A 3 1.35 -13.18 -51.02
CA ARG A 3 1.44 -13.75 -49.70
C ARG A 3 1.94 -12.67 -48.74
N ARG A 4 1.03 -11.99 -48.05
CA ARG A 4 1.35 -11.13 -46.92
C ARG A 4 1.87 -11.98 -45.76
N VAL A 5 3.17 -11.87 -45.54
CA VAL A 5 3.84 -12.38 -44.33
C VAL A 5 3.39 -11.50 -43.16
N LYS A 6 2.60 -12.06 -42.26
CA LYS A 6 2.30 -11.44 -40.96
C LYS A 6 3.56 -11.48 -40.08
N LYS A 7 4.18 -10.33 -39.93
CA LYS A 7 5.22 -10.08 -38.92
C LYS A 7 4.60 -10.17 -37.55
N LYS A 8 4.94 -11.18 -36.80
CA LYS A 8 4.56 -11.37 -35.41
C LYS A 8 5.50 -10.48 -34.60
N ASP A 9 5.02 -9.28 -34.23
CA ASP A 9 5.73 -8.45 -33.26
C ASP A 9 5.64 -9.17 -31.92
N ASN A 10 6.76 -9.80 -31.53
CA ASN A 10 6.99 -10.24 -30.17
C ASN A 10 7.18 -8.98 -29.33
N ASP A 11 6.12 -8.52 -28.69
CA ASP A 11 6.17 -7.57 -27.59
C ASP A 11 6.75 -8.32 -26.38
N ASP A 12 8.09 -8.29 -26.28
CA ASP A 12 8.87 -8.84 -25.16
C ASP A 12 8.83 -7.84 -23.99
N THR A 13 7.65 -7.59 -23.45
CA THR A 13 7.48 -7.04 -22.11
C THR A 13 7.61 -8.20 -21.11
N SER A 14 8.82 -8.77 -21.01
CA SER A 14 9.17 -9.62 -19.86
C SER A 14 9.20 -8.74 -18.59
N GLY A 15 8.04 -8.44 -18.07
CA GLY A 15 7.89 -7.90 -16.72
C GLY A 15 8.53 -8.91 -15.78
N LYS A 16 9.72 -8.61 -15.24
CA LYS A 16 10.35 -9.41 -14.18
C LYS A 16 9.30 -9.69 -13.12
N GLU A 17 8.82 -10.92 -13.08
CA GLU A 17 7.85 -11.34 -12.04
C GLU A 17 8.42 -10.95 -10.68
N ARG A 18 7.64 -10.19 -9.92
CA ARG A 18 8.07 -9.76 -8.59
C ARG A 18 8.29 -10.99 -7.71
N PRO A 19 9.43 -11.08 -7.01
CA PRO A 19 9.67 -12.18 -6.11
C PRO A 19 8.51 -12.38 -5.14
N THR A 20 8.08 -13.61 -4.99
CA THR A 20 6.98 -14.00 -4.10
C THR A 20 7.51 -14.65 -2.83
N LEU A 21 6.63 -14.85 -1.84
CA LEU A 21 6.97 -15.62 -0.65
C LEU A 21 7.40 -17.07 -1.00
N LYS A 22 6.81 -17.65 -2.06
CA LYS A 22 7.20 -18.97 -2.58
C LYS A 22 8.61 -18.95 -3.16
N THR A 23 8.96 -17.91 -3.91
CA THR A 23 10.31 -17.70 -4.44
C THR A 23 11.35 -17.66 -3.31
N LEU A 24 11.05 -16.91 -2.25
CA LEU A 24 11.92 -16.79 -1.09
C LEU A 24 12.05 -18.12 -0.32
N ALA A 25 10.95 -18.86 -0.17
CA ALA A 25 10.93 -20.18 0.44
C ALA A 25 11.82 -21.16 -0.34
N PHE A 26 11.71 -21.17 -1.66
CA PHE A 26 12.55 -21.99 -2.54
C PHE A 26 14.04 -21.64 -2.38
N MET A 27 14.39 -20.35 -2.43
CA MET A 27 15.78 -19.90 -2.32
C MET A 27 16.42 -20.16 -0.96
N THR A 28 15.62 -20.16 0.10
CA THR A 28 16.12 -20.42 1.46
C THR A 28 16.06 -21.89 1.86
N GLY A 29 15.40 -22.74 1.07
CA GLY A 29 15.18 -24.16 1.40
C GLY A 29 14.22 -24.34 2.59
N LEU A 30 13.38 -23.35 2.89
CA LEU A 30 12.48 -23.35 4.05
C LEU A 30 11.01 -23.41 3.61
N GLY A 31 10.14 -23.86 4.50
CA GLY A 31 8.69 -23.81 4.28
C GLY A 31 8.20 -22.35 4.22
N VAL A 32 7.16 -22.08 3.41
CA VAL A 32 6.56 -20.75 3.24
C VAL A 32 6.13 -20.13 4.58
N THR A 33 5.59 -20.96 5.49
CA THR A 33 5.18 -20.52 6.83
C THR A 33 6.38 -20.07 7.66
N THR A 34 7.48 -20.83 7.64
CA THR A 34 8.73 -20.49 8.34
C THR A 34 9.31 -19.17 7.83
N VAL A 35 9.37 -19.01 6.49
CA VAL A 35 9.81 -17.77 5.85
C VAL A 35 8.93 -16.59 6.23
N SER A 36 7.61 -16.75 6.20
CA SER A 36 6.66 -15.70 6.60
C SER A 36 6.84 -15.26 8.05
N ARG A 37 7.12 -16.20 8.95
CA ARG A 37 7.37 -15.93 10.37
C ARG A 37 8.74 -15.27 10.58
N ALA A 38 9.77 -15.76 9.91
CA ALA A 38 11.11 -15.18 9.96
C ALA A 38 11.16 -13.72 9.50
N LEU A 39 10.40 -13.36 8.46
CA LEU A 39 10.27 -11.97 7.99
C LEU A 39 9.57 -11.04 8.99
N LYS A 40 8.84 -11.58 9.95
CA LYS A 40 8.14 -10.84 11.00
C LYS A 40 8.86 -10.88 12.34
N ASP A 41 10.11 -11.32 12.35
CA ASP A 41 10.91 -11.47 13.55
C ASP A 41 10.25 -12.32 14.65
N ALA A 42 9.42 -13.31 14.24
CA ALA A 42 8.72 -14.19 15.16
C ALA A 42 9.72 -14.91 16.11
N PRO A 43 9.52 -14.85 17.43
CA PRO A 43 10.50 -15.30 18.42
C PRO A 43 10.77 -16.80 18.36
N GLU A 44 9.81 -17.59 17.87
CA GLU A 44 9.95 -19.04 17.69
C GLU A 44 10.88 -19.44 16.54
N ILE A 45 11.29 -18.48 15.69
CA ILE A 45 12.28 -18.72 14.64
C ILE A 45 13.66 -18.32 15.13
N GLY A 46 14.61 -19.24 15.04
CA GLY A 46 16.00 -18.99 15.46
C GLY A 46 16.61 -17.76 14.79
N ALA A 47 17.42 -17.00 15.52
CA ALA A 47 18.00 -15.73 15.07
C ALA A 47 18.78 -15.85 13.75
N GLU A 48 19.52 -16.95 13.58
CA GLU A 48 20.28 -17.23 12.35
C GLU A 48 19.35 -17.42 11.16
N THR A 49 18.28 -18.18 11.32
CA THR A 49 17.26 -18.38 10.27
C THR A 49 16.59 -17.09 9.88
N ARG A 50 16.25 -16.23 10.86
CA ARG A 50 15.67 -14.91 10.60
C ARG A 50 16.62 -14.05 9.76
N ARG A 51 17.88 -13.95 10.18
CA ARG A 51 18.90 -13.17 9.45
C ARG A 51 19.09 -13.67 8.03
N ARG A 52 19.17 -14.98 7.84
CA ARG A 52 19.32 -15.60 6.51
C ARG A 52 18.15 -15.27 5.59
N VAL A 53 16.92 -15.41 6.09
CA VAL A 53 15.70 -15.12 5.31
C VAL A 53 15.63 -13.63 4.96
N GLN A 54 15.92 -12.73 5.90
CA GLN A 54 15.93 -11.29 5.67
C GLN A 54 17.00 -10.86 4.67
N LEU A 55 18.20 -11.47 4.73
CA LEU A 55 19.27 -11.21 3.78
C LEU A 55 18.87 -11.61 2.36
N VAL A 56 18.36 -12.83 2.17
CA VAL A 56 17.91 -13.31 0.87
C VAL A 56 16.75 -12.45 0.35
N ALA A 57 15.79 -12.10 1.21
CA ALA A 57 14.69 -11.21 0.84
C ALA A 57 15.18 -9.87 0.29
N LYS A 58 16.17 -9.27 0.96
CA LYS A 58 16.80 -8.02 0.52
C LYS A 58 17.53 -8.19 -0.82
N GLN A 59 18.28 -9.28 -1.00
CA GLN A 59 19.04 -9.56 -2.22
C GLN A 59 18.15 -9.69 -3.45
N ILE A 60 17.01 -10.38 -3.32
CA ILE A 60 16.08 -10.58 -4.44
C ILE A 60 15.07 -9.44 -4.61
N GLY A 61 15.10 -8.42 -3.74
CA GLY A 61 14.14 -7.32 -3.77
C GLY A 61 12.72 -7.75 -3.38
N TYR A 62 12.58 -8.79 -2.55
CA TYR A 62 11.26 -9.24 -2.08
C TYR A 62 10.59 -8.14 -1.23
N ARG A 63 9.34 -7.86 -1.54
CA ARG A 63 8.47 -7.02 -0.72
C ARG A 63 7.14 -7.74 -0.50
N PRO A 64 6.62 -7.76 0.74
CA PRO A 64 5.32 -8.36 1.03
C PRO A 64 4.23 -7.81 0.10
N ASN A 65 3.39 -8.70 -0.44
CA ASN A 65 2.25 -8.28 -1.23
C ASN A 65 1.18 -7.69 -0.30
N ARG A 66 0.90 -6.40 -0.44
CA ARG A 66 -0.10 -5.69 0.37
C ARG A 66 -1.50 -6.29 0.25
N ALA A 67 -1.90 -6.72 -0.96
CA ALA A 67 -3.19 -7.38 -1.15
C ALA A 67 -3.31 -8.67 -0.32
N GLY A 68 -2.25 -9.49 -0.28
CA GLY A 68 -2.20 -10.68 0.56
C GLY A 68 -2.19 -10.38 2.06
N VAL A 69 -1.55 -9.28 2.47
CA VAL A 69 -1.59 -8.81 3.87
C VAL A 69 -3.01 -8.36 4.23
N ARG A 70 -3.65 -7.55 3.39
CA ARG A 70 -5.04 -7.09 3.58
C ARG A 70 -6.02 -8.25 3.71
N LEU A 71 -5.98 -9.23 2.80
CA LEU A 71 -6.84 -10.41 2.86
C LEU A 71 -6.73 -11.16 4.20
N ARG A 72 -5.53 -11.21 4.78
CA ARG A 72 -5.27 -11.94 6.02
C ARG A 72 -5.57 -11.13 7.28
N THR A 73 -5.34 -9.81 7.27
CA THR A 73 -5.40 -8.95 8.46
C THR A 73 -6.61 -8.03 8.47
N GLY A 74 -7.30 -7.87 7.34
CA GLY A 74 -8.32 -6.85 7.14
C GLY A 74 -7.77 -5.42 7.04
N LYS A 75 -6.46 -5.21 7.26
CA LYS A 75 -5.83 -3.88 7.29
C LYS A 75 -5.22 -3.52 5.94
N THR A 76 -5.41 -2.28 5.52
CA THR A 76 -4.80 -1.70 4.33
C THR A 76 -3.44 -1.08 4.62
N ASN A 77 -3.18 -0.68 5.86
CA ASN A 77 -2.09 0.19 6.30
C ASN A 77 -2.07 1.52 5.53
N VAL A 78 -3.25 2.07 5.27
CA VAL A 78 -3.45 3.34 4.58
C VAL A 78 -4.22 4.29 5.48
N ILE A 79 -3.72 5.52 5.59
CA ILE A 79 -4.43 6.68 6.10
C ILE A 79 -4.68 7.59 4.89
N SER A 80 -5.93 8.01 4.68
CA SER A 80 -6.28 8.91 3.59
C SER A 80 -6.51 10.33 4.11
N LEU A 81 -5.84 11.31 3.52
CA LEU A 81 -6.10 12.72 3.71
C LEU A 81 -7.07 13.18 2.61
N VAL A 82 -8.30 13.48 2.99
CA VAL A 82 -9.35 13.98 2.09
C VAL A 82 -9.35 15.50 2.13
N LEU A 83 -9.10 16.13 0.98
CA LEU A 83 -9.06 17.59 0.89
C LEU A 83 -9.66 18.15 -0.39
N ASN A 84 -10.19 19.37 -0.24
CA ASN A 84 -10.69 20.13 -1.38
C ASN A 84 -9.54 20.86 -2.05
N THR A 85 -9.32 20.58 -3.33
CA THR A 85 -8.17 21.12 -4.08
C THR A 85 -8.24 22.62 -4.35
N GLU A 86 -9.41 23.22 -4.26
CA GLU A 86 -9.62 24.64 -4.58
C GLU A 86 -9.54 25.57 -3.37
N HIS A 87 -9.71 25.04 -2.16
CA HIS A 87 -9.83 25.83 -0.93
C HIS A 87 -8.72 25.61 0.08
N GLU A 88 -7.81 24.66 -0.17
CA GLU A 88 -6.73 24.40 0.77
C GLU A 88 -5.57 25.37 0.55
N LEU A 89 -5.09 25.95 1.65
CA LEU A 89 -3.84 26.70 1.65
C LEU A 89 -2.70 25.69 1.56
N MET A 90 -1.84 25.84 0.55
CA MET A 90 -0.74 24.90 0.29
C MET A 90 0.19 24.74 1.51
N SER A 91 0.45 25.80 2.27
CA SER A 91 1.23 25.73 3.50
C SER A 91 0.58 24.83 4.56
N PHE A 92 -0.72 24.98 4.79
CA PHE A 92 -1.46 24.17 5.75
C PHE A 92 -1.48 22.68 5.37
N VAL A 93 -1.68 22.36 4.09
CA VAL A 93 -1.61 20.98 3.59
C VAL A 93 -0.23 20.39 3.77
N SER A 94 0.82 21.17 3.49
CA SER A 94 2.20 20.76 3.68
C SER A 94 2.51 20.44 5.15
N ASP A 95 2.03 21.27 6.07
CA ASP A 95 2.22 21.07 7.52
C ASP A 95 1.51 19.78 8.01
N ILE A 96 0.29 19.53 7.53
CA ILE A 96 -0.43 18.27 7.84
C ILE A 96 0.35 17.07 7.30
N ILE A 97 0.77 17.11 6.03
CA ILE A 97 1.52 16.00 5.41
C ILE A 97 2.82 15.76 6.18
N TYR A 98 3.54 16.82 6.52
CA TYR A 98 4.77 16.72 7.28
C TYR A 98 4.53 16.07 8.65
N GLY A 99 3.60 16.60 9.45
CA GLY A 99 3.30 16.07 10.78
C GLY A 99 2.80 14.62 10.77
N VAL A 100 1.94 14.26 9.83
CA VAL A 100 1.49 12.87 9.69
C VAL A 100 2.64 11.97 9.28
N THR A 101 3.49 12.42 8.35
CA THR A 101 4.62 11.61 7.86
C THR A 101 5.64 11.32 8.97
N GLU A 102 5.93 12.29 9.83
CA GLU A 102 6.79 12.06 11.00
C GLU A 102 6.25 10.96 11.93
N VAL A 103 4.95 10.99 12.20
CA VAL A 103 4.32 10.02 13.10
C VAL A 103 4.29 8.61 12.50
N ILE A 104 4.08 8.48 11.19
CA ILE A 104 3.96 7.16 10.54
C ILE A 104 5.27 6.61 9.98
N ALA A 105 6.39 7.36 10.05
CA ALA A 105 7.67 7.02 9.41
C ALA A 105 8.16 5.60 9.75
N ASP A 106 8.08 5.20 11.01
CA ASP A 106 8.52 3.89 11.50
C ASP A 106 7.37 2.86 11.60
N THR A 107 6.26 3.13 10.96
CA THR A 107 5.08 2.27 10.95
C THR A 107 4.84 1.65 9.57
N PRO A 108 4.01 0.60 9.45
CA PRO A 108 3.62 0.08 8.13
C PRO A 108 2.63 0.98 7.38
N TYR A 109 2.18 2.09 7.98
CA TYR A 109 1.19 2.98 7.39
C TYR A 109 1.76 3.85 6.27
N HIS A 110 0.88 4.20 5.34
CA HIS A 110 1.16 5.17 4.28
C HIS A 110 0.06 6.22 4.25
N LEU A 111 0.48 7.46 4.03
CA LEU A 111 -0.45 8.54 3.74
C LEU A 111 -0.76 8.55 2.24
N ILE A 112 -2.03 8.58 1.90
CA ILE A 112 -2.51 8.88 0.55
C ILE A 112 -3.34 10.16 0.60
N VAL A 113 -3.34 10.90 -0.48
CA VAL A 113 -4.17 12.08 -0.65
C VAL A 113 -5.34 11.71 -1.56
N THR A 114 -6.57 11.94 -1.08
CA THR A 114 -7.80 11.77 -1.87
C THR A 114 -8.39 13.16 -2.12
N PRO A 115 -8.09 13.76 -3.28
CA PRO A 115 -8.59 15.08 -3.61
C PRO A 115 -10.05 15.01 -4.07
N TYR A 116 -10.81 16.09 -3.84
CA TYR A 116 -12.11 16.30 -4.46
C TYR A 116 -12.26 17.76 -4.90
N SER A 117 -13.05 17.98 -5.95
CA SER A 117 -13.34 19.31 -6.47
C SER A 117 -14.62 19.89 -5.83
N ARG A 118 -14.83 21.21 -6.00
CA ARG A 118 -16.01 21.92 -5.49
C ARG A 118 -17.34 21.42 -6.09
N SER A 119 -17.29 20.83 -7.27
CA SER A 119 -18.47 20.28 -7.95
C SER A 119 -18.92 18.91 -7.42
N GLN A 120 -18.10 18.27 -6.59
CA GLN A 120 -18.38 16.96 -6.00
C GLN A 120 -18.97 17.11 -4.60
N ASP A 121 -19.82 16.15 -4.20
CA ASP A 121 -20.26 16.05 -2.82
C ASP A 121 -19.04 15.74 -1.91
N PRO A 122 -18.76 16.59 -0.90
CA PRO A 122 -17.64 16.35 0.03
C PRO A 122 -17.71 15.01 0.76
N LEU A 123 -18.88 14.40 0.86
CA LEU A 123 -19.08 13.11 1.50
C LEU A 123 -18.65 11.93 0.60
N ASP A 124 -18.73 12.07 -0.72
CA ASP A 124 -18.45 10.97 -1.66
C ASP A 124 -17.08 10.32 -1.50
N PRO A 125 -15.98 11.08 -1.38
CA PRO A 125 -14.66 10.46 -1.18
C PRO A 125 -14.56 9.72 0.17
N VAL A 126 -15.20 10.23 1.23
CA VAL A 126 -15.23 9.57 2.54
C VAL A 126 -16.04 8.27 2.45
N ARG A 127 -17.24 8.35 1.88
CA ARG A 127 -18.10 7.18 1.64
C ARG A 127 -17.37 6.10 0.88
N TYR A 128 -16.71 6.45 -0.23
CA TYR A 128 -15.93 5.50 -1.02
C TYR A 128 -14.84 4.81 -0.20
N LEU A 129 -14.05 5.56 0.57
CA LEU A 129 -12.97 5.01 1.39
C LEU A 129 -13.49 4.04 2.45
N VAL A 130 -14.59 4.37 3.11
CA VAL A 130 -15.21 3.55 4.16
C VAL A 130 -15.85 2.30 3.58
N GLU A 131 -16.74 2.45 2.59
CA GLU A 131 -17.51 1.33 2.00
C GLU A 131 -16.61 0.32 1.28
N THR A 132 -15.54 0.79 0.64
CA THR A 132 -14.58 -0.11 -0.02
C THR A 132 -13.51 -0.62 0.93
N GLY A 133 -13.43 -0.10 2.16
CA GLY A 133 -12.33 -0.38 3.08
C GLY A 133 -10.97 -0.06 2.46
N SER A 134 -10.85 1.03 1.71
CA SER A 134 -9.63 1.41 1.01
C SER A 134 -8.60 2.10 1.91
N ALA A 135 -9.01 2.55 3.09
CA ALA A 135 -8.15 3.12 4.13
C ALA A 135 -8.57 2.59 5.50
N ASP A 136 -7.61 2.53 6.43
CA ASP A 136 -7.86 2.17 7.83
C ASP A 136 -8.22 3.40 8.67
N GLY A 137 -7.93 4.59 8.15
CA GLY A 137 -8.25 5.88 8.77
C GLY A 137 -8.38 6.98 7.72
N VAL A 138 -9.21 7.97 8.03
CA VAL A 138 -9.45 9.13 7.18
C VAL A 138 -9.19 10.40 7.98
N ILE A 139 -8.40 11.30 7.42
CA ILE A 139 -8.20 12.66 7.93
C ILE A 139 -8.99 13.58 7.01
N ILE A 140 -9.87 14.38 7.58
CA ILE A 140 -10.64 15.40 6.88
C ILE A 140 -10.22 16.79 7.33
N SER A 141 -10.01 17.67 6.37
CA SER A 141 -9.71 19.08 6.64
C SER A 141 -10.98 19.94 6.59
N ARG A 142 -10.90 21.14 7.18
CA ARG A 142 -11.95 22.17 7.11
C ARG A 142 -13.35 21.66 7.44
N THR A 143 -13.47 21.00 8.58
CA THR A 143 -14.77 20.56 9.07
C THR A 143 -15.61 21.73 9.54
N GLN A 144 -16.94 21.64 9.35
CA GLN A 144 -17.93 22.58 9.84
C GLN A 144 -18.72 21.99 11.01
N PRO A 145 -19.43 22.81 11.80
CA PRO A 145 -20.39 22.29 12.77
C PRO A 145 -21.39 21.35 12.06
N ASN A 146 -21.58 20.15 12.61
CA ASN A 146 -22.44 19.10 12.04
C ASN A 146 -21.97 18.57 10.65
N ASP A 147 -20.70 18.60 10.36
CA ASP A 147 -20.16 18.09 9.12
C ASP A 147 -20.55 16.62 8.90
N PRO A 148 -21.24 16.29 7.79
CA PRO A 148 -21.68 14.93 7.52
C PRO A 148 -20.53 13.94 7.37
N ARG A 149 -19.35 14.40 6.94
CA ARG A 149 -18.15 13.57 6.79
C ARG A 149 -17.63 13.04 8.13
N ALA A 150 -17.82 13.80 9.21
CA ALA A 150 -17.40 13.40 10.55
C ALA A 150 -18.36 12.44 11.25
N ARG A 151 -19.57 12.27 10.70
CA ARG A 151 -20.61 11.39 11.23
C ARG A 151 -20.73 10.07 10.49
N TYR A 152 -20.14 9.98 9.33
CA TYR A 152 -20.14 8.80 8.49
C TYR A 152 -19.12 7.76 8.97
#